data_0013e8a2497b9d4b45a76d17bec1e021
#
_entry.id   0013e8a2497b9d4b45a76d17bec1e021
#
_cell.length_a   1.000
_cell.length_b   1.000
_cell.length_c   1.000
_cell.angle_alpha   90.00
_cell.angle_beta   90.00
_cell.angle_gamma   90.00
#
_symmetry.space_group_name_H-M   'P 1'
#
loop_
_entity.id
_entity.type
_entity.pdbx_description
1 polymer ?
#
loop_
_entity_poly.entity_id
_entity_poly.type
_entity_poly.pdbx_seq_one_letter_code
_entity_poly.pdbx_strand_id
1 'polypeptide(L)'
;ISYLTFNLLMIIGVSDAIHLLMKYHEEINKNKNKTQSLEKVIQKIGSALFLTSFTTAVGFLSLSITNIRILQEFGVIMGVGIGILFIVTILVMPIMLFYIEIPKSTHIKRLILKRKKSLSFQSLKAVQDYPKAIILSSIIVLIVSIYGLTQIDSNVTVLGDLKPSNKLHKDITFVEHNFGGTLPLELIVSASGLPLSKDLYIKTNTT
;
A
#
# COMPACT_ATOMS: atom_id res chain seq x y z
N ILE A 1 -12.78 3.22 -6.32
CA ILE A 1 -11.86 2.09 -6.03
C ILE A 1 -11.12 1.66 -7.28
N SER A 2 -11.76 1.42 -8.42
CA SER A 2 -11.13 0.96 -9.66
C SER A 2 -9.94 1.83 -10.10
N TYR A 3 -10.04 3.15 -9.99
CA TYR A 3 -8.93 4.05 -10.30
C TYR A 3 -7.72 3.86 -9.37
N LEU A 4 -7.95 3.70 -8.08
CA LEU A 4 -6.88 3.48 -7.10
C LEU A 4 -6.18 2.14 -7.34
N THR A 5 -6.96 1.09 -7.58
CA THR A 5 -6.46 -0.26 -7.85
C THR A 5 -5.54 -0.28 -9.07
N PHE A 6 -6.00 0.30 -10.18
CA PHE A 6 -5.22 0.36 -11.42
C PHE A 6 -3.90 1.12 -11.22
N ASN A 7 -3.95 2.29 -10.62
CA ASN A 7 -2.73 3.09 -10.39
C ASN A 7 -1.74 2.39 -9.49
N LEU A 8 -2.20 1.73 -8.42
CA LEU A 8 -1.33 0.99 -7.50
C LEU A 8 -0.69 -0.20 -8.18
N LEU A 9 -1.45 -1.01 -8.94
CA LEU A 9 -0.91 -2.13 -9.70
C LEU A 9 0.10 -1.67 -10.74
N MET A 10 -0.17 -0.56 -11.44
CA MET A 10 0.78 0.01 -12.40
C MET A 10 2.10 0.42 -11.73
N ILE A 11 2.03 1.10 -10.58
CA ILE A 11 3.23 1.54 -9.83
C ILE A 11 4.05 0.32 -9.38
N ILE A 12 3.40 -0.72 -8.82
CA ILE A 12 4.07 -1.94 -8.38
C ILE A 12 4.73 -2.64 -9.56
N GLY A 13 4.02 -2.83 -10.68
CA GLY A 13 4.55 -3.50 -11.85
C GLY A 13 5.73 -2.78 -12.50
N VAL A 14 5.65 -1.45 -12.61
CA VAL A 14 6.76 -0.63 -13.11
C VAL A 14 7.96 -0.72 -12.17
N SER A 15 7.75 -0.70 -10.86
CA SER A 15 8.81 -0.86 -9.87
C SER A 15 9.53 -2.19 -10.00
N ASP A 16 8.80 -3.29 -10.09
CA ASP A 16 9.33 -4.64 -10.25
C ASP A 16 10.12 -4.79 -11.57
N ALA A 17 9.57 -4.25 -12.64
CA ALA A 17 10.22 -4.21 -13.94
C ALA A 17 11.55 -3.43 -13.91
N ILE A 18 11.58 -2.28 -13.26
CA ILE A 18 12.81 -1.47 -13.08
C ILE A 18 13.85 -2.23 -12.27
N HIS A 19 13.46 -2.89 -11.18
CA HIS A 19 14.39 -3.69 -10.37
C HIS A 19 15.03 -4.81 -11.18
N LEU A 20 14.24 -5.53 -11.97
CA LEU A 20 14.73 -6.60 -12.84
C LEU A 20 15.64 -6.06 -13.94
N LEU A 21 15.27 -4.95 -14.59
CA LEU A 21 16.06 -4.27 -15.61
C LEU A 21 17.43 -3.80 -15.06
N MET A 22 17.42 -3.15 -13.90
CA MET A 22 18.67 -2.66 -13.28
C MET A 22 19.62 -3.81 -12.96
N LYS A 23 19.09 -4.92 -12.45
CA LYS A 23 19.90 -6.09 -12.14
C LYS A 23 20.42 -6.77 -13.39
N TYR A 24 19.61 -6.84 -14.44
CA TYR A 24 20.06 -7.32 -15.74
C TYR A 24 21.23 -6.49 -16.29
N HIS A 25 21.13 -5.17 -16.23
CA HIS A 25 22.23 -4.29 -16.64
C HIS A 25 23.50 -4.51 -15.83
N GLU A 26 23.38 -4.81 -14.54
CA GLU A 26 24.52 -5.13 -13.68
C GLU A 26 25.19 -6.45 -14.10
N GLU A 27 24.41 -7.51 -14.31
CA GLU A 27 24.92 -8.84 -14.64
C GLU A 27 25.45 -8.92 -16.09
N ILE A 28 24.79 -8.28 -17.07
CA ILE A 28 25.26 -8.26 -18.45
C ILE A 28 26.60 -7.52 -18.60
N ASN A 29 26.81 -6.50 -17.75
CA ASN A 29 28.08 -5.76 -17.76
C ASN A 29 29.24 -6.60 -17.23
N LYS A 30 28.97 -7.57 -16.33
CA LYS A 30 29.97 -8.51 -15.78
C LYS A 30 30.27 -9.66 -16.73
N ASN A 31 29.23 -10.30 -17.26
CA ASN A 31 29.33 -11.57 -17.97
C ASN A 31 29.34 -11.45 -19.50
N LYS A 32 28.86 -10.33 -20.07
CA LYS A 32 28.72 -10.06 -21.52
C LYS A 32 27.91 -11.11 -22.32
N ASN A 33 27.32 -12.09 -21.63
CA ASN A 33 26.49 -13.15 -22.22
C ASN A 33 25.05 -12.95 -21.78
N LYS A 34 24.12 -12.78 -22.75
CA LYS A 34 22.69 -12.51 -22.46
C LYS A 34 22.04 -13.63 -21.66
N THR A 35 22.21 -14.87 -22.11
CA THR A 35 21.54 -16.03 -21.51
C THR A 35 21.96 -16.24 -20.07
N GLN A 36 23.27 -16.24 -19.80
CA GLN A 36 23.80 -16.39 -18.44
C GLN A 36 23.42 -15.22 -17.52
N SER A 37 23.34 -14.01 -18.06
CA SER A 37 22.94 -12.85 -17.29
C SER A 37 21.46 -12.90 -16.92
N LEU A 38 20.59 -13.32 -17.84
CA LEU A 38 19.16 -13.50 -17.56
C LEU A 38 18.93 -14.61 -16.53
N GLU A 39 19.59 -15.75 -16.69
CA GLU A 39 19.49 -16.85 -15.74
C GLU A 39 19.85 -16.42 -14.31
N LYS A 40 20.99 -15.74 -14.14
CA LYS A 40 21.43 -15.21 -12.85
C LYS A 40 20.47 -14.18 -12.28
N VAL A 41 19.87 -13.34 -13.13
CA VAL A 41 18.90 -12.34 -12.69
C VAL A 41 17.62 -13.02 -12.20
N ILE A 42 17.11 -13.97 -12.94
CA ILE A 42 15.90 -14.72 -12.55
C ILE A 42 16.14 -15.46 -11.23
N GLN A 43 17.28 -16.14 -11.09
CA GLN A 43 17.61 -16.86 -9.86
C GLN A 43 17.76 -15.95 -8.64
N LYS A 44 18.44 -14.80 -8.78
CA LYS A 44 18.76 -13.91 -7.66
C LYS A 44 17.62 -12.94 -7.33
N ILE A 45 16.96 -12.40 -8.35
CA ILE A 45 15.91 -11.38 -8.16
C ILE A 45 14.53 -12.01 -8.18
N GLY A 46 14.31 -13.09 -8.93
CA GLY A 46 13.02 -13.76 -8.99
C GLY A 46 12.53 -14.20 -7.62
N SER A 47 13.40 -14.76 -6.78
CA SER A 47 13.04 -15.13 -5.40
C SER A 47 12.71 -13.92 -4.52
N ALA A 48 13.45 -12.82 -4.66
CA ALA A 48 13.19 -11.58 -3.94
C ALA A 48 11.86 -10.94 -4.39
N LEU A 49 11.62 -10.87 -5.71
CA LEU A 49 10.36 -10.39 -6.28
C LEU A 49 9.17 -11.27 -5.86
N PHE A 50 9.35 -12.58 -5.85
CA PHE A 50 8.32 -13.50 -5.34
C PHE A 50 7.96 -13.20 -3.90
N LEU A 51 8.97 -13.07 -3.02
CA LEU A 51 8.74 -12.81 -1.61
C LEU A 51 8.04 -11.46 -1.39
N THR A 52 8.47 -10.41 -2.08
CA THR A 52 7.83 -9.07 -1.98
C THR A 52 6.41 -9.08 -2.50
N SER A 53 6.15 -9.68 -3.67
CA SER A 53 4.81 -9.78 -4.24
C SER A 53 3.90 -10.65 -3.36
N PHE A 54 4.41 -11.76 -2.83
CA PHE A 54 3.67 -12.65 -1.94
C PHE A 54 3.28 -11.93 -0.63
N THR A 55 4.23 -11.29 0.05
CA THR A 55 3.94 -10.56 1.29
C THR A 55 2.98 -9.39 1.06
N THR A 56 3.11 -8.69 -0.06
CA THR A 56 2.20 -7.59 -0.42
C THR A 56 0.80 -8.12 -0.74
N ALA A 57 0.70 -9.21 -1.51
CA ALA A 57 -0.59 -9.85 -1.80
C ALA A 57 -1.30 -10.32 -0.52
N VAL A 58 -0.58 -10.99 0.39
CA VAL A 58 -1.12 -11.40 1.70
C VAL A 58 -1.55 -10.19 2.52
N GLY A 59 -0.79 -9.10 2.52
CA GLY A 59 -1.15 -7.85 3.18
C GLY A 59 -2.47 -7.27 2.66
N PHE A 60 -2.68 -7.23 1.34
CA PHE A 60 -3.95 -6.79 0.77
C PHE A 60 -5.09 -7.78 1.02
N LEU A 61 -4.83 -9.09 0.92
CA LEU A 61 -5.84 -10.10 1.22
C LEU A 61 -6.31 -10.06 2.68
N SER A 62 -5.48 -9.61 3.61
CA SER A 62 -5.89 -9.44 5.02
C SER A 62 -7.03 -8.43 5.19
N LEU A 63 -7.17 -7.46 4.27
CA LEU A 63 -8.28 -6.52 4.27
C LEU A 63 -9.63 -7.21 4.01
N SER A 64 -9.65 -8.42 3.44
CA SER A 64 -10.89 -9.18 3.23
C SER A 64 -11.55 -9.63 4.53
N ILE A 65 -10.81 -9.63 5.65
CA ILE A 65 -11.31 -10.01 6.98
C ILE A 65 -12.08 -8.86 7.65
N THR A 66 -11.90 -7.62 7.19
CA THR A 66 -12.60 -6.46 7.77
C THR A 66 -14.11 -6.49 7.47
N ASN A 67 -14.91 -5.87 8.33
CA ASN A 67 -16.38 -5.78 8.13
C ASN A 67 -16.82 -4.70 7.14
N ILE A 68 -15.88 -4.00 6.50
CA ILE A 68 -16.15 -2.93 5.53
C ILE A 68 -16.09 -3.51 4.12
N ARG A 69 -17.25 -3.68 3.47
CA ARG A 69 -17.39 -4.30 2.14
C ARG A 69 -16.46 -3.69 1.08
N ILE A 70 -16.31 -2.38 1.08
CA ILE A 70 -15.43 -1.67 0.15
C ILE A 70 -13.97 -2.11 0.30
N LEU A 71 -13.47 -2.28 1.53
CA LEU A 71 -12.12 -2.74 1.81
C LEU A 71 -11.94 -4.22 1.49
N GLN A 72 -12.97 -5.05 1.72
CA GLN A 72 -12.94 -6.46 1.34
C GLN A 72 -12.73 -6.63 -0.17
N GLU A 73 -13.58 -5.97 -0.97
CA GLU A 73 -13.50 -6.02 -2.43
C GLU A 73 -12.15 -5.50 -2.93
N PHE A 74 -11.67 -4.38 -2.39
CA PHE A 74 -10.37 -3.81 -2.72
C PHE A 74 -9.21 -4.76 -2.38
N GLY A 75 -9.23 -5.36 -1.20
CA GLY A 75 -8.19 -6.28 -0.74
C GLY A 75 -8.06 -7.52 -1.62
N VAL A 76 -9.20 -8.14 -1.99
CA VAL A 76 -9.22 -9.31 -2.87
C VAL A 76 -8.71 -8.96 -4.27
N ILE A 77 -9.21 -7.87 -4.87
CA ILE A 77 -8.80 -7.44 -6.21
C ILE A 77 -7.31 -7.12 -6.24
N MET A 78 -6.79 -6.40 -5.23
CA MET A 78 -5.37 -6.07 -5.15
C MET A 78 -4.50 -7.31 -4.91
N GLY A 79 -4.88 -8.21 -4.00
CA GLY A 79 -4.11 -9.41 -3.72
C GLY A 79 -3.98 -10.32 -4.93
N VAL A 80 -5.08 -10.60 -5.63
CA VAL A 80 -5.08 -11.38 -6.88
C VAL A 80 -4.33 -10.64 -7.99
N GLY A 81 -4.57 -9.32 -8.13
CA GLY A 81 -3.90 -8.48 -9.11
C GLY A 81 -2.39 -8.49 -8.99
N ILE A 82 -1.84 -8.42 -7.77
CA ILE A 82 -0.39 -8.50 -7.51
C ILE A 82 0.16 -9.88 -7.88
N GLY A 83 -0.57 -10.96 -7.59
CA GLY A 83 -0.16 -12.30 -7.99
C GLY A 83 -0.06 -12.45 -9.52
N ILE A 84 -1.06 -11.98 -10.25
CA ILE A 84 -1.05 -11.96 -11.72
C ILE A 84 0.09 -11.08 -12.23
N LEU A 85 0.26 -9.88 -11.66
CA LEU A 85 1.31 -8.94 -12.03
C LEU A 85 2.71 -9.55 -11.88
N PHE A 86 2.96 -10.28 -10.79
CA PHE A 86 4.22 -11.01 -10.58
C PHE A 86 4.47 -12.03 -11.70
N ILE A 87 3.46 -12.85 -12.04
CA ILE A 87 3.57 -13.85 -13.11
C ILE A 87 3.87 -13.16 -14.44
N VAL A 88 3.15 -12.11 -14.79
CA VAL A 88 3.37 -11.34 -16.01
C VAL A 88 4.79 -10.75 -16.02
N THR A 89 5.23 -10.14 -14.94
CA THR A 89 6.56 -9.52 -14.86
C THR A 89 7.67 -10.56 -15.04
N ILE A 90 7.59 -11.71 -14.35
CA ILE A 90 8.64 -12.73 -14.40
C ILE A 90 8.71 -13.45 -15.77
N LEU A 91 7.62 -13.47 -16.52
CA LEU A 91 7.56 -14.07 -17.87
C LEU A 91 7.92 -13.05 -18.95
N VAL A 92 7.27 -11.89 -18.93
CA VAL A 92 7.39 -10.91 -20.03
C VAL A 92 8.73 -10.17 -19.99
N MET A 93 9.21 -9.79 -18.82
CA MET A 93 10.45 -9.00 -18.73
C MET A 93 11.69 -9.72 -19.25
N PRO A 94 11.96 -10.99 -18.91
CA PRO A 94 13.10 -11.72 -19.50
C PRO A 94 13.00 -11.86 -21.01
N ILE A 95 11.80 -12.10 -21.54
CA ILE A 95 11.57 -12.19 -23.01
C ILE A 95 11.91 -10.84 -23.65
N MET A 96 11.40 -9.75 -23.14
CA MET A 96 11.71 -8.42 -23.67
C MET A 96 13.22 -8.12 -23.61
N LEU A 97 13.86 -8.43 -22.48
CA LEU A 97 15.30 -8.20 -22.30
C LEU A 97 16.17 -9.06 -23.22
N PHE A 98 15.68 -10.24 -23.60
CA PHE A 98 16.37 -11.10 -24.58
C PHE A 98 16.39 -10.49 -25.99
N TYR A 99 15.30 -9.87 -26.42
CA TYR A 99 15.19 -9.22 -27.73
C TYR A 99 15.88 -7.84 -27.79
N ILE A 100 16.00 -7.13 -26.67
CA ILE A 100 16.64 -5.82 -26.64
C ILE A 100 18.15 -5.98 -26.82
N GLU A 101 18.76 -5.13 -27.66
CA GLU A 101 20.20 -5.08 -27.85
C GLU A 101 20.93 -4.72 -26.57
N ILE A 102 22.14 -5.27 -26.39
CA ILE A 102 22.99 -4.97 -25.22
C ILE A 102 23.32 -3.49 -25.23
N PRO A 103 22.98 -2.73 -24.18
CA PRO A 103 23.29 -1.31 -24.14
C PRO A 103 24.79 -1.06 -24.18
N LYS A 104 25.23 -0.07 -24.95
CA LYS A 104 26.65 0.29 -25.07
C LYS A 104 27.24 0.59 -23.69
N SER A 105 28.38 0.03 -23.37
CA SER A 105 29.08 0.13 -22.10
C SER A 105 29.30 1.58 -21.60
N THR A 106 29.31 2.55 -22.49
CA THR A 106 29.43 3.98 -22.21
C THR A 106 28.23 4.54 -21.45
N HIS A 107 27.01 4.10 -21.77
CA HIS A 107 25.78 4.54 -21.06
C HIS A 107 25.74 3.96 -19.65
N ILE A 108 26.12 2.69 -19.50
CA ILE A 108 26.14 2.01 -18.20
C ILE A 108 27.19 2.63 -17.28
N LYS A 109 28.39 2.94 -17.79
CA LYS A 109 29.43 3.62 -17.02
C LYS A 109 28.97 5.00 -16.51
N ARG A 110 28.26 5.78 -17.32
CA ARG A 110 27.69 7.08 -16.89
C ARG A 110 26.66 6.93 -15.76
N LEU A 111 25.81 5.91 -15.81
CA LEU A 111 24.83 5.63 -14.75
C LEU A 111 25.51 5.20 -13.45
N ILE A 112 26.53 4.35 -13.53
CA ILE A 112 27.31 3.91 -12.36
C ILE A 112 28.14 5.05 -11.76
N LEU A 113 28.73 5.90 -12.57
CA LEU A 113 29.50 7.07 -12.10
C LEU A 113 28.59 8.13 -11.44
N LYS A 114 27.38 8.36 -11.98
CA LYS A 114 26.39 9.20 -11.33
C LYS A 114 25.95 8.62 -9.98
N ARG A 115 25.86 7.30 -9.86
CA ARG A 115 25.52 6.62 -8.60
C ARG A 115 26.59 6.80 -7.51
N LYS A 116 27.88 6.86 -7.86
CA LYS A 116 28.95 7.15 -6.89
C LYS A 116 28.90 8.56 -6.30
N LYS A 117 28.30 9.53 -7.01
CA LYS A 117 28.06 10.90 -6.52
C LYS A 117 26.67 11.10 -5.89
N SER A 118 25.85 10.04 -5.83
CA SER A 118 24.48 10.08 -5.31
C SER A 118 24.48 10.15 -3.78
N LEU A 119 23.44 10.77 -3.24
CA LEU A 119 23.06 10.78 -1.82
C LEU A 119 23.20 9.39 -1.16
N SER A 120 22.91 8.29 -1.91
CA SER A 120 23.06 6.92 -1.46
C SER A 120 24.49 6.53 -1.08
N PHE A 121 25.51 7.12 -1.69
CA PHE A 121 26.91 6.84 -1.32
C PHE A 121 27.33 7.60 -0.06
N GLN A 122 26.81 8.82 0.12
CA GLN A 122 27.03 9.62 1.32
C GLN A 122 26.33 8.98 2.52
N SER A 123 25.08 8.49 2.35
CA SER A 123 24.39 7.77 3.42
C SER A 123 25.07 6.46 3.78
N LEU A 124 25.62 5.71 2.81
CA LEU A 124 26.38 4.49 3.08
C LEU A 124 27.63 4.78 3.93
N LYS A 125 28.34 5.87 3.62
CA LYS A 125 29.51 6.30 4.38
C LYS A 125 29.12 6.72 5.80
N ALA A 126 28.05 7.48 5.96
CA ALA A 126 27.53 7.86 7.28
C ALA A 126 27.13 6.64 8.13
N VAL A 127 26.55 5.60 7.50
CA VAL A 127 26.21 4.34 8.19
C VAL A 127 27.47 3.59 8.66
N GLN A 128 28.54 3.59 7.86
CA GLN A 128 29.78 2.94 8.21
C GLN A 128 30.56 3.71 9.29
N ASP A 129 30.57 5.04 9.20
CA ASP A 129 31.33 5.89 10.12
C ASP A 129 30.62 6.05 11.49
N TYR A 130 29.27 6.04 11.50
CA TYR A 130 28.46 6.29 12.72
C TYR A 130 27.36 5.27 12.98
N PRO A 131 27.66 3.94 13.03
CA PRO A 131 26.62 2.91 13.17
C PRO A 131 25.82 3.05 14.47
N LYS A 132 26.48 3.40 15.57
CA LYS A 132 25.82 3.58 16.89
C LYS A 132 24.85 4.76 16.90
N ALA A 133 25.21 5.87 16.24
CA ALA A 133 24.35 7.05 16.15
C ALA A 133 23.07 6.75 15.33
N ILE A 134 23.17 5.95 14.27
CA ILE A 134 22.04 5.56 13.43
C ILE A 134 21.12 4.62 14.19
N ILE A 135 21.65 3.63 14.91
CA ILE A 135 20.85 2.75 15.74
C ILE A 135 20.12 3.55 16.82
N LEU A 136 20.81 4.47 17.50
CA LEU A 136 20.23 5.30 18.52
C LEU A 136 19.12 6.20 17.96
N SER A 137 19.34 6.85 16.82
CA SER A 137 18.33 7.68 16.16
C SER A 137 17.10 6.86 15.74
N SER A 138 17.29 5.63 15.24
CA SER A 138 16.19 4.73 14.88
C SER A 138 15.36 4.32 16.09
N ILE A 139 16.00 4.07 17.24
CA ILE A 139 15.31 3.75 18.49
C ILE A 139 14.50 4.97 18.98
N ILE A 140 15.06 6.18 18.90
CA ILE A 140 14.36 7.41 19.28
C ILE A 140 13.12 7.60 18.40
N VAL A 141 13.26 7.46 17.08
CA VAL A 141 12.13 7.56 16.14
C VAL A 141 11.06 6.52 16.48
N LEU A 142 11.46 5.29 16.79
CA LEU A 142 10.54 4.21 17.16
C LEU A 142 9.76 4.54 18.45
N ILE A 143 10.43 5.05 19.47
CA ILE A 143 9.78 5.47 20.73
C ILE A 143 8.79 6.62 20.49
N VAL A 144 9.20 7.63 19.71
CA VAL A 144 8.31 8.76 19.35
C VAL A 144 7.11 8.27 18.54
N SER A 145 7.30 7.31 17.63
CA SER A 145 6.21 6.71 16.84
C SER A 145 5.23 5.93 17.72
N ILE A 146 5.72 5.15 18.68
CA ILE A 146 4.87 4.43 19.64
C ILE A 146 4.08 5.43 20.50
N TYR A 147 4.72 6.48 20.99
CA TYR A 147 4.02 7.53 21.72
C TYR A 147 2.97 8.23 20.85
N GLY A 148 3.27 8.53 19.59
CA GLY A 148 2.30 9.08 18.64
C GLY A 148 1.09 8.18 18.41
N LEU A 149 1.28 6.85 18.37
CA LEU A 149 0.17 5.90 18.23
C LEU A 149 -0.81 5.96 19.40
N THR A 150 -0.33 6.23 20.62
CA THR A 150 -1.20 6.34 21.82
C THR A 150 -2.05 7.62 21.82
N GLN A 151 -1.71 8.60 20.99
CA GLN A 151 -2.43 9.86 20.84
C GLN A 151 -3.45 9.86 19.69
N ILE A 152 -3.54 8.74 18.93
CA ILE A 152 -4.50 8.66 17.84
C ILE A 152 -5.90 8.36 18.40
N ASP A 153 -6.77 9.36 18.36
CA ASP A 153 -8.20 9.16 18.61
C ASP A 153 -8.85 8.40 17.46
N SER A 154 -9.32 7.19 17.76
CA SER A 154 -10.05 6.35 16.79
C SER A 154 -11.49 6.78 16.53
N ASN A 155 -11.94 7.89 17.08
CA ASN A 155 -13.27 8.44 16.84
C ASN A 155 -13.34 9.05 15.44
N VAL A 156 -13.59 8.20 14.45
CA VAL A 156 -13.90 8.65 13.08
C VAL A 156 -15.31 9.23 13.08
N THR A 157 -15.44 10.51 13.31
CA THR A 157 -16.67 11.25 13.05
C THR A 157 -16.68 11.63 11.57
N VAL A 158 -17.71 11.19 10.86
CA VAL A 158 -17.94 11.54 9.43
C VAL A 158 -17.92 13.07 9.22
N LEU A 159 -18.26 13.83 10.26
CA LEU A 159 -18.18 15.29 10.30
C LEU A 159 -16.74 15.85 10.32
N GLY A 160 -15.77 15.12 10.89
CA GLY A 160 -14.39 15.58 11.00
C GLY A 160 -13.67 15.77 9.66
N ASP A 161 -14.08 15.00 8.64
CA ASP A 161 -13.52 15.07 7.29
C ASP A 161 -14.14 16.17 6.41
N LEU A 162 -15.26 16.78 6.86
CA LEU A 162 -15.93 17.82 6.13
C LEU A 162 -15.48 19.21 6.59
N LYS A 163 -15.05 20.05 5.64
CA LYS A 163 -14.72 21.45 5.95
C LYS A 163 -15.93 22.14 6.62
N PRO A 164 -15.76 22.91 7.71
CA PRO A 164 -16.84 23.63 8.41
C PRO A 164 -17.65 24.59 7.51
N SER A 165 -17.04 25.03 6.39
CA SER A 165 -17.70 25.89 5.40
C SER A 165 -18.63 25.14 4.44
N ASN A 166 -18.62 23.81 4.44
CA ASN A 166 -19.45 23.01 3.56
C ASN A 166 -20.90 23.02 4.06
N LYS A 167 -21.85 23.21 3.11
CA LYS A 167 -23.28 23.20 3.40
C LYS A 167 -23.70 21.91 4.11
N LEU A 168 -23.18 20.77 3.64
CA LEU A 168 -23.43 19.47 4.25
C LEU A 168 -23.00 19.39 5.72
N HIS A 169 -21.83 19.99 6.07
CA HIS A 169 -21.38 20.05 7.46
C HIS A 169 -22.36 20.82 8.35
N LYS A 170 -22.86 21.97 7.87
CA LYS A 170 -23.84 22.78 8.61
C LYS A 170 -25.18 22.06 8.77
N ASP A 171 -25.66 21.40 7.71
CA ASP A 171 -26.93 20.66 7.73
C ASP A 171 -26.86 19.46 8.69
N ILE A 172 -25.75 18.71 8.69
CA ILE A 172 -25.53 17.59 9.60
C ILE A 172 -25.41 18.09 11.05
N THR A 173 -24.64 19.14 11.31
CA THR A 173 -24.50 19.73 12.65
C THR A 173 -25.84 20.25 13.19
N PHE A 174 -26.67 20.81 12.31
CA PHE A 174 -28.01 21.25 12.66
C PHE A 174 -28.90 20.07 13.10
N VAL A 175 -28.87 18.96 12.35
CA VAL A 175 -29.61 17.74 12.68
C VAL A 175 -29.11 17.11 13.96
N GLU A 176 -27.82 17.06 14.16
CA GLU A 176 -27.16 16.50 15.35
C GLU A 176 -27.56 17.26 16.62
N HIS A 177 -27.58 18.61 16.53
CA HIS A 177 -27.91 19.46 17.67
C HIS A 177 -29.39 19.50 18.01
N ASN A 178 -30.28 19.42 17.00
CA ASN A 178 -31.74 19.57 17.20
C ASN A 178 -32.47 18.25 17.32
N PHE A 179 -31.91 17.15 16.80
CA PHE A 179 -32.59 15.84 16.73
C PHE A 179 -31.85 14.72 17.47
N GLY A 180 -30.77 15.04 18.22
CA GLY A 180 -30.08 14.08 19.08
C GLY A 180 -29.19 13.07 18.34
N GLY A 181 -28.89 13.28 17.07
CA GLY A 181 -27.97 12.46 16.28
C GLY A 181 -28.37 12.26 14.83
N THR A 182 -27.40 11.94 13.98
CA THR A 182 -27.59 11.66 12.54
C THR A 182 -27.65 10.18 12.22
N LEU A 183 -27.33 9.31 13.20
CA LEU A 183 -27.42 7.86 13.02
C LEU A 183 -28.80 7.38 13.46
N PRO A 184 -29.62 6.76 12.58
CA PRO A 184 -30.86 6.14 12.99
C PRO A 184 -30.55 4.96 13.91
N LEU A 185 -31.01 5.01 15.15
CA LEU A 185 -30.99 3.88 16.06
C LEU A 185 -32.19 2.99 15.76
N GLU A 186 -32.03 1.92 14.99
CA GLU A 186 -33.05 0.89 14.82
C GLU A 186 -32.99 -0.10 15.97
N LEU A 187 -33.92 0.05 16.92
CA LEU A 187 -34.15 -0.97 17.96
C LEU A 187 -35.16 -2.00 17.44
N ILE A 188 -34.70 -3.15 17.00
CA ILE A 188 -35.54 -4.29 16.66
C ILE A 188 -35.87 -5.02 17.96
N VAL A 189 -37.03 -4.72 18.56
CA VAL A 189 -37.56 -5.49 19.69
C VAL A 189 -38.33 -6.66 19.14
N SER A 190 -37.75 -7.86 19.15
CA SER A 190 -38.44 -9.09 18.82
C SER A 190 -39.19 -9.59 20.06
N ALA A 191 -40.49 -9.24 20.17
CA ALA A 191 -41.38 -9.82 21.15
C ALA A 191 -42.08 -11.05 20.52
N SER A 192 -41.65 -12.25 20.94
CA SER A 192 -42.29 -13.49 20.52
C SER A 192 -43.76 -13.50 20.99
N GLY A 193 -44.65 -13.25 20.09
CA GLY A 193 -46.10 -13.52 20.32
C GLY A 193 -47.06 -12.33 20.37
N LEU A 194 -46.62 -11.09 20.24
CA LEU A 194 -47.53 -9.95 20.14
C LEU A 194 -47.32 -9.19 18.82
N PRO A 195 -48.41 -8.87 18.06
CA PRO A 195 -48.28 -7.98 16.92
C PRO A 195 -47.87 -6.58 17.41
N LEU A 196 -46.78 -6.06 16.87
CA LEU A 196 -46.30 -4.69 17.12
C LEU A 196 -47.44 -3.72 16.73
N SER A 197 -48.12 -3.15 17.72
CA SER A 197 -49.11 -2.10 17.46
C SER A 197 -48.39 -0.80 17.06
N LYS A 198 -48.98 -0.04 16.17
CA LYS A 198 -48.47 1.27 15.69
C LYS A 198 -48.14 2.25 16.84
N ASP A 199 -48.68 2.04 18.02
CA ASP A 199 -48.48 2.90 19.19
C ASP A 199 -47.13 2.74 19.88
N LEU A 200 -46.40 1.66 19.58
CA LEU A 200 -45.04 1.46 20.13
C LEU A 200 -43.98 2.33 19.43
N TYR A 201 -44.21 2.71 18.17
CA TYR A 201 -43.27 3.55 17.41
C TYR A 201 -43.24 5.01 17.88
N ILE A 202 -44.30 5.48 18.54
CA ILE A 202 -44.43 6.89 18.96
C ILE A 202 -43.84 7.12 20.34
N LYS A 203 -43.71 6.09 21.19
CA LYS A 203 -43.29 6.24 22.57
C LYS A 203 -41.79 6.28 22.80
N THR A 204 -40.98 5.94 21.81
CA THR A 204 -39.50 5.95 21.90
C THR A 204 -38.89 7.26 21.43
N ASN A 205 -39.65 8.19 20.92
CA ASN A 205 -39.17 9.48 20.40
C ASN A 205 -39.34 10.68 21.33
N THR A 206 -39.70 10.46 22.59
CA THR A 206 -39.98 11.55 23.56
C THR A 206 -39.32 11.27 24.94
N THR A 207 -38.05 10.98 24.97
CA THR A 207 -37.22 11.15 26.19
C THR A 207 -35.82 11.60 25.82
#